data_d5561a509db4da695e33bcf1bd94a65a
#
_entry.id   d5561a509db4da695e33bcf1bd94a65a
#
_cell.length_a   1.000
_cell.length_b   1.000
_cell.length_c   1.000
_cell.angle_alpha   90.00
_cell.angle_beta   90.00
_cell.angle_gamma   90.00
#
_symmetry.space_group_name_H-M   'P 1'
#
loop_
_entity.id
_entity.type
_entity.pdbx_description
1 polymer ?
#
loop_
_entity_poly.entity_id
_entity_poly.type
_entity_poly.pdbx_seq_one_letter_code
_entity_poly.pdbx_strand_id
1 'polypeptide(L)'
;RRDLDVSGATTYDMYRPNYSASSTANSGATTLFDSTFYFMTSAYRVYKVLENKSNGAWTAAEPTSTSAAPFTVGGYTIKYMFTLTTTQVQNFLTPDFIPVLIAPESGNALANGRLDIVKVTTAGLAQNGGTAWDVSADRTVTNVPIRGDGTGGLCTITIGGTSGTADGTVTACAITSNGSGYTHGTILSADIIEQYNIQQSDALTFPVTAPVFEVIIGPDGGHGSNPAKELGGHFCLTDTKLQQTEAFDFSVVNDFRQIGIVRSPYS
;
A
#
# COMPACT_ATOMS: atom_id res chain seq x y z
N ARG A 1 -13.67 4.89 10.95
CA ARG A 1 -12.54 5.45 11.70
C ARG A 1 -11.66 4.30 12.17
N ARG A 2 -10.37 4.43 11.97
CA ARG A 2 -9.36 3.47 12.41
C ARG A 2 -8.26 4.24 13.14
N ASP A 3 -8.30 4.22 14.46
CA ASP A 3 -7.27 4.86 15.28
C ASP A 3 -6.04 3.95 15.36
N LEU A 4 -4.84 4.54 15.37
CA LEU A 4 -3.61 3.80 15.50
C LEU A 4 -3.51 3.16 16.89
N ASP A 5 -3.31 1.86 16.90
CA ASP A 5 -2.99 1.11 18.12
C ASP A 5 -1.47 0.98 18.27
N VAL A 6 -0.93 1.61 19.30
CA VAL A 6 0.51 1.57 19.64
C VAL A 6 0.83 0.51 20.70
N SER A 7 -0.14 -0.32 21.11
CA SER A 7 0.08 -1.37 22.11
C SER A 7 0.97 -2.52 21.64
N GLY A 8 1.18 -2.63 20.33
CA GLY A 8 1.92 -3.71 19.71
C GLY A 8 1.09 -4.97 19.44
N ALA A 9 -0.25 -4.88 19.58
CA ALA A 9 -1.15 -6.01 19.35
C ALA A 9 -1.74 -6.04 17.93
N THR A 10 -1.81 -4.89 17.26
CA THR A 10 -2.49 -4.76 15.97
C THR A 10 -1.54 -4.89 14.79
N THR A 11 -1.90 -5.74 13.83
CA THR A 11 -1.29 -5.81 12.50
C THR A 11 -2.20 -5.09 11.51
N TYR A 12 -1.67 -4.06 10.85
CA TYR A 12 -2.39 -3.37 9.78
C TYR A 12 -2.16 -4.07 8.45
N ASP A 13 -3.19 -4.10 7.62
CA ASP A 13 -3.06 -4.58 6.24
C ASP A 13 -2.31 -3.56 5.39
N MET A 14 -1.81 -4.01 4.26
CA MET A 14 -1.23 -3.12 3.26
C MET A 14 -2.27 -2.71 2.22
N TYR A 15 -2.07 -1.56 1.57
CA TYR A 15 -2.81 -1.18 0.38
C TYR A 15 -2.55 -2.19 -0.74
N ARG A 16 -3.56 -2.97 -1.09
CA ARG A 16 -3.46 -4.01 -2.10
C ARG A 16 -4.78 -4.15 -2.84
N PRO A 17 -4.89 -3.59 -4.06
CA PRO A 17 -6.15 -3.54 -4.80
C PRO A 17 -6.75 -4.90 -5.17
N ASN A 18 -5.94 -5.95 -5.19
CA ASN A 18 -6.34 -7.30 -5.61
C ASN A 18 -6.68 -8.24 -4.45
N TYR A 19 -7.02 -7.73 -3.27
CA TYR A 19 -7.62 -8.57 -2.23
C TYR A 19 -8.88 -9.25 -2.77
N SER A 20 -9.03 -10.53 -2.48
CA SER A 20 -10.13 -11.37 -2.95
C SER A 20 -10.36 -12.54 -1.98
N ALA A 21 -11.37 -13.35 -2.23
CA ALA A 21 -11.63 -14.55 -1.44
C ALA A 21 -10.48 -15.57 -1.48
N SER A 22 -9.68 -15.58 -2.56
CA SER A 22 -8.49 -16.42 -2.72
C SER A 22 -7.18 -15.75 -2.28
N SER A 23 -7.19 -14.45 -2.01
CA SER A 23 -6.04 -13.66 -1.58
C SER A 23 -6.48 -12.62 -0.54
N THR A 24 -6.80 -13.11 0.66
CA THR A 24 -7.32 -12.28 1.75
C THR A 24 -6.23 -11.41 2.38
N ALA A 25 -6.65 -10.28 2.95
CA ALA A 25 -5.82 -9.48 3.83
C ALA A 25 -5.51 -10.24 5.14
N ASN A 26 -4.53 -9.76 5.92
CA ASN A 26 -4.25 -10.35 7.23
C ASN A 26 -5.42 -10.23 8.21
N SER A 27 -6.22 -9.17 8.11
CA SER A 27 -7.48 -8.99 8.86
C SER A 27 -8.60 -9.95 8.44
N GLY A 28 -8.40 -10.75 7.37
CA GLY A 28 -9.42 -11.60 6.77
C GLY A 28 -10.29 -10.89 5.73
N ALA A 29 -10.06 -9.60 5.47
CA ALA A 29 -10.83 -8.86 4.45
C ALA A 29 -10.57 -9.39 3.04
N THR A 30 -11.62 -9.47 2.24
CA THR A 30 -11.60 -9.93 0.85
C THR A 30 -11.65 -8.78 -0.15
N THR A 31 -11.78 -7.55 0.32
CA THR A 31 -11.70 -6.33 -0.50
C THR A 31 -10.77 -5.32 0.15
N LEU A 32 -10.24 -4.40 -0.66
CA LEU A 32 -9.34 -3.37 -0.15
C LEU A 32 -10.01 -2.51 0.93
N PHE A 33 -11.24 -2.05 0.70
CA PHE A 33 -11.87 -1.08 1.59
C PHE A 33 -12.39 -1.67 2.91
N ASP A 34 -12.53 -3.00 2.98
CA ASP A 34 -12.81 -3.70 4.23
C ASP A 34 -11.53 -3.95 5.04
N SER A 35 -10.36 -3.92 4.39
CA SER A 35 -9.06 -4.17 5.03
C SER A 35 -8.59 -2.98 5.87
N THR A 36 -7.67 -3.22 6.80
CA THR A 36 -7.17 -2.21 7.74
C THR A 36 -5.94 -1.45 7.20
N PHE A 37 -5.97 -1.05 5.93
CA PHE A 37 -4.82 -0.48 5.20
C PHE A 37 -4.52 0.99 5.48
N TYR A 38 -5.24 1.63 6.37
CA TYR A 38 -4.97 3.00 6.83
C TYR A 38 -5.28 3.14 8.32
N PHE A 39 -4.70 4.15 8.95
CA PHE A 39 -4.97 4.52 10.33
C PHE A 39 -4.85 6.05 10.55
N MET A 40 -5.42 6.52 11.65
CA MET A 40 -5.33 7.90 12.11
C MET A 40 -4.61 7.94 13.46
N THR A 41 -3.67 8.88 13.62
CA THR A 41 -2.96 9.11 14.89
C THR A 41 -3.78 9.98 15.85
N SER A 42 -3.34 10.08 17.10
CA SER A 42 -3.91 10.98 18.10
C SER A 42 -3.82 12.47 17.71
N ALA A 43 -2.86 12.82 16.84
CA ALA A 43 -2.71 14.14 16.24
C ALA A 43 -3.53 14.33 14.96
N TYR A 44 -4.52 13.44 14.71
CA TYR A 44 -5.42 13.48 13.55
C TYR A 44 -4.72 13.41 12.19
N ARG A 45 -3.53 12.84 12.12
CA ARG A 45 -2.84 12.55 10.86
C ARG A 45 -3.28 11.20 10.34
N VAL A 46 -3.66 11.15 9.07
CA VAL A 46 -4.07 9.92 8.39
C VAL A 46 -2.94 9.40 7.52
N TYR A 47 -2.62 8.13 7.70
CA TYR A 47 -1.58 7.44 6.94
C TYR A 47 -2.15 6.20 6.26
N LYS A 48 -1.69 5.94 5.05
CA LYS A 48 -1.97 4.73 4.29
C LYS A 48 -0.77 3.79 4.39
N VAL A 49 -1.03 2.53 4.64
CA VAL A 49 0.00 1.49 4.75
C VAL A 49 0.29 0.95 3.36
N LEU A 50 1.51 1.10 2.89
CA LEU A 50 1.98 0.55 1.61
C LEU A 50 2.63 -0.82 1.80
N GLU A 51 3.33 -1.03 2.93
CA GLU A 51 3.91 -2.30 3.31
C GLU A 51 3.77 -2.52 4.82
N ASN A 52 3.45 -3.74 5.22
CA ASN A 52 3.07 -4.09 6.59
C ASN A 52 4.06 -5.03 7.30
N LYS A 53 5.36 -4.89 7.05
CA LYS A 53 6.38 -5.68 7.74
C LYS A 53 6.13 -7.19 7.62
N SER A 54 5.73 -7.68 6.44
CA SER A 54 5.36 -9.08 6.20
C SER A 54 4.33 -9.63 7.20
N ASN A 55 3.27 -8.86 7.44
CA ASN A 55 2.22 -9.11 8.43
C ASN A 55 2.71 -9.10 9.89
N GLY A 56 3.73 -8.32 10.21
CA GLY A 56 4.16 -8.09 11.58
C GLY A 56 3.34 -7.04 12.29
N ALA A 57 3.15 -7.16 13.60
CA ALA A 57 2.41 -6.17 14.38
C ALA A 57 3.09 -4.80 14.40
N TRP A 58 2.30 -3.74 14.51
CA TRP A 58 2.79 -2.37 14.72
C TRP A 58 3.40 -2.23 16.11
N THR A 59 4.69 -1.92 16.19
CA THR A 59 5.41 -1.81 17.47
C THR A 59 6.10 -0.47 17.66
N ALA A 60 5.89 0.48 16.75
CA ALA A 60 6.50 1.80 16.82
C ALA A 60 5.59 2.83 17.50
N ALA A 61 6.18 3.95 17.90
CA ALA A 61 5.42 5.13 18.32
C ALA A 61 4.61 5.71 17.13
N GLU A 62 3.69 6.64 17.43
CA GLU A 62 2.92 7.33 16.40
C GLU A 62 3.82 8.09 15.43
N PRO A 63 3.61 7.94 14.11
CA PRO A 63 4.35 8.71 13.14
C PRO A 63 3.97 10.19 13.20
N THR A 64 4.97 11.06 13.07
CA THR A 64 4.77 12.51 13.08
C THR A 64 5.09 13.18 11.76
N SER A 65 5.76 12.48 10.84
CA SER A 65 6.16 13.02 9.54
C SER A 65 4.95 13.27 8.62
N THR A 66 4.95 14.43 7.98
CA THR A 66 4.00 14.81 6.92
C THR A 66 4.65 14.80 5.54
N SER A 67 5.74 14.04 5.38
CA SER A 67 6.44 13.89 4.10
C SER A 67 5.51 13.40 2.99
N ALA A 68 5.59 14.04 1.83
CA ALA A 68 4.91 13.58 0.63
C ALA A 68 5.45 12.23 0.13
N ALA A 69 6.73 11.95 0.33
CA ALA A 69 7.31 10.66 0.01
C ALA A 69 6.94 9.60 1.08
N PRO A 70 6.72 8.33 0.69
CA PRO A 70 6.60 7.25 1.64
C PRO A 70 7.85 7.15 2.54
N PHE A 71 7.64 6.71 3.76
CA PHE A 71 8.74 6.51 4.71
C PHE A 71 8.48 5.27 5.58
N THR A 72 9.56 4.74 6.15
CA THR A 72 9.49 3.52 6.96
C THR A 72 9.53 3.87 8.45
N VAL A 73 8.63 3.26 9.22
CA VAL A 73 8.56 3.34 10.68
C VAL A 73 8.12 2.01 11.26
N GLY A 74 8.88 1.48 12.22
CA GLY A 74 8.59 0.19 12.85
C GLY A 74 8.58 -1.02 11.89
N GLY A 75 9.22 -0.89 10.74
CA GLY A 75 9.23 -1.89 9.67
C GLY A 75 8.05 -1.78 8.69
N TYR A 76 7.11 -0.87 8.95
CA TYR A 76 6.04 -0.51 8.00
C TYR A 76 6.50 0.58 7.06
N THR A 77 6.15 0.49 5.79
CA THR A 77 6.25 1.61 4.84
C THR A 77 4.87 2.27 4.73
N ILE A 78 4.81 3.53 5.12
CA ILE A 78 3.56 4.30 5.17
C ILE A 78 3.64 5.56 4.31
N LYS A 79 2.48 6.01 3.85
CA LYS A 79 2.29 7.25 3.10
C LYS A 79 1.38 8.18 3.90
N TYR A 80 1.87 9.38 4.20
CA TYR A 80 1.03 10.45 4.75
C TYR A 80 -0.03 10.85 3.72
N MET A 81 -1.27 10.95 4.16
CA MET A 81 -2.40 11.33 3.29
C MET A 81 -2.85 12.77 3.56
N PHE A 82 -3.22 13.08 4.79
CA PHE A 82 -3.64 14.41 5.22
C PHE A 82 -3.72 14.49 6.75
N THR A 83 -3.90 15.72 7.27
CA THR A 83 -4.22 15.99 8.66
C THR A 83 -5.59 16.64 8.77
N LEU A 84 -6.46 16.15 9.65
CA LEU A 84 -7.74 16.79 9.91
C LEU A 84 -7.54 18.11 10.63
N THR A 85 -8.19 19.16 10.14
CA THR A 85 -8.22 20.45 10.81
C THR A 85 -9.11 20.41 12.06
N THR A 86 -8.91 21.33 12.98
CA THR A 86 -9.77 21.45 14.18
C THR A 86 -11.26 21.55 13.82
N THR A 87 -11.59 22.30 12.78
CA THR A 87 -12.98 22.44 12.30
C THR A 87 -13.53 21.11 11.78
N GLN A 88 -12.74 20.35 11.03
CA GLN A 88 -13.16 19.03 10.54
C GLN A 88 -13.36 18.03 11.68
N VAL A 89 -12.47 18.06 12.68
CA VAL A 89 -12.60 17.23 13.87
C VAL A 89 -13.87 17.58 14.65
N GLN A 90 -14.13 18.86 14.89
CA GLN A 90 -15.28 19.29 15.68
C GLN A 90 -16.61 19.02 14.98
N ASN A 91 -16.67 19.17 13.64
CA ASN A 91 -17.93 19.10 12.92
C ASN A 91 -18.22 17.70 12.33
N PHE A 92 -17.20 16.93 12.00
CA PHE A 92 -17.37 15.73 11.16
C PHE A 92 -16.72 14.47 11.69
N LEU A 93 -15.81 14.55 12.67
CA LEU A 93 -15.22 13.36 13.26
C LEU A 93 -16.21 12.69 14.20
N THR A 94 -16.47 11.41 13.98
CA THR A 94 -17.34 10.59 14.86
C THR A 94 -16.57 9.36 15.37
N PRO A 95 -17.12 8.57 16.28
CA PRO A 95 -16.52 7.30 16.68
C PRO A 95 -16.30 6.33 15.51
N ASP A 96 -17.17 6.37 14.49
CA ASP A 96 -17.15 5.41 13.38
C ASP A 96 -16.53 5.94 12.09
N PHE A 97 -16.52 7.28 11.88
CA PHE A 97 -16.14 7.91 10.62
C PHE A 97 -15.10 9.00 10.80
N ILE A 98 -14.24 9.15 9.79
CA ILE A 98 -13.35 10.29 9.61
C ILE A 98 -13.79 11.10 8.39
N PRO A 99 -13.73 12.42 8.41
CA PRO A 99 -13.87 13.21 7.19
C PRO A 99 -12.68 12.96 6.27
N VAL A 100 -12.93 12.90 4.96
CA VAL A 100 -11.90 12.66 3.94
C VAL A 100 -11.82 13.87 3.02
N LEU A 101 -10.61 14.31 2.68
CA LEU A 101 -10.40 15.39 1.75
C LEU A 101 -10.82 14.97 0.33
N ILE A 102 -11.51 15.86 -0.38
CA ILE A 102 -11.90 15.67 -1.78
C ILE A 102 -10.70 15.94 -2.71
N ALA A 103 -9.86 16.90 -2.32
CA ALA A 103 -8.67 17.28 -3.08
C ALA A 103 -7.39 16.83 -2.34
N PRO A 104 -6.32 16.53 -3.08
CA PRO A 104 -5.04 16.22 -2.45
C PRO A 104 -4.48 17.43 -1.69
N GLU A 105 -3.69 17.17 -0.66
CA GLU A 105 -2.82 18.21 -0.14
C GLU A 105 -1.76 18.58 -1.19
N SER A 106 -1.40 19.86 -1.25
CA SER A 106 -0.45 20.36 -2.26
C SER A 106 0.86 19.58 -2.21
N GLY A 107 1.28 19.06 -3.37
CA GLY A 107 2.53 18.29 -3.51
C GLY A 107 2.49 16.89 -2.92
N ASN A 108 1.34 16.41 -2.45
CA ASN A 108 1.24 15.10 -1.79
C ASN A 108 1.06 13.91 -2.76
N ALA A 109 0.68 14.16 -4.02
CA ALA A 109 0.54 13.10 -5.02
C ALA A 109 1.90 12.52 -5.43
N LEU A 110 2.01 11.20 -5.49
CA LEU A 110 3.14 10.49 -6.08
C LEU A 110 2.95 10.30 -7.59
N ALA A 111 3.97 9.80 -8.26
CA ALA A 111 3.89 9.50 -9.69
C ALA A 111 2.78 8.48 -9.98
N ASN A 112 2.01 8.74 -11.05
CA ASN A 112 1.02 7.78 -11.54
C ASN A 112 1.69 6.50 -12.03
N GLY A 113 1.10 5.35 -11.76
CA GLY A 113 1.66 4.06 -12.14
C GLY A 113 3.00 3.77 -11.46
N ARG A 114 3.21 4.27 -10.25
CA ARG A 114 4.37 3.93 -9.42
C ARG A 114 4.26 2.48 -8.96
N LEU A 115 5.37 1.76 -9.05
CA LEU A 115 5.51 0.43 -8.48
C LEU A 115 5.70 0.55 -6.95
N ASP A 116 4.87 -0.14 -6.18
CA ASP A 116 4.93 -0.06 -4.72
C ASP A 116 5.75 -1.20 -4.13
N ILE A 117 5.34 -2.43 -4.43
CA ILE A 117 5.95 -3.65 -3.87
C ILE A 117 5.98 -4.73 -4.94
N VAL A 118 6.98 -5.60 -4.85
CA VAL A 118 7.00 -6.89 -5.53
C VAL A 118 6.98 -7.99 -4.49
N LYS A 119 6.01 -8.89 -4.61
CA LYS A 119 5.95 -10.11 -3.78
C LYS A 119 6.44 -11.30 -4.58
N VAL A 120 7.25 -12.14 -3.96
CA VAL A 120 7.63 -13.45 -4.49
C VAL A 120 6.50 -14.41 -4.17
N THR A 121 5.78 -14.89 -5.19
CA THR A 121 4.66 -15.83 -5.03
C THR A 121 5.12 -17.27 -5.24
N THR A 122 6.12 -17.47 -6.10
CA THR A 122 6.84 -18.74 -6.26
C THR A 122 8.32 -18.41 -6.25
N ALA A 123 9.05 -19.03 -5.33
CA ALA A 123 10.48 -18.75 -5.15
C ALA A 123 11.34 -19.23 -6.34
N GLY A 124 10.86 -20.21 -7.09
CA GLY A 124 11.62 -20.81 -8.18
C GLY A 124 12.83 -21.61 -7.67
N LEU A 125 13.63 -22.12 -8.59
CA LEU A 125 14.88 -22.79 -8.30
C LEU A 125 15.92 -22.43 -9.35
N ALA A 126 16.96 -21.74 -8.94
CA ALA A 126 18.12 -21.41 -9.76
C ALA A 126 19.12 -22.58 -9.74
N GLN A 127 19.82 -22.78 -10.84
CA GLN A 127 20.82 -23.81 -10.99
C GLN A 127 22.14 -23.25 -11.50
N ASN A 128 23.22 -23.88 -11.11
CA ASN A 128 24.54 -23.70 -11.70
C ASN A 128 24.98 -25.02 -12.32
N GLY A 129 25.19 -25.04 -13.64
CA GLY A 129 25.68 -26.23 -14.33
C GLY A 129 24.78 -27.48 -14.22
N GLY A 130 23.46 -27.33 -13.99
CA GLY A 130 22.51 -28.44 -13.89
C GLY A 130 22.29 -29.01 -12.49
N THR A 131 22.98 -28.49 -11.48
CA THR A 131 22.77 -28.81 -10.07
C THR A 131 22.11 -27.60 -9.37
N ALA A 132 21.32 -27.86 -8.30
CA ALA A 132 20.82 -26.82 -7.47
C ALA A 132 21.95 -25.88 -7.01
N TRP A 133 21.68 -24.60 -6.94
CA TRP A 133 22.68 -23.61 -6.54
C TRP A 133 23.11 -23.85 -5.08
N ASP A 134 24.29 -24.34 -4.90
CA ASP A 134 24.91 -24.52 -3.58
C ASP A 134 26.02 -23.47 -3.41
N VAL A 135 25.65 -22.33 -2.83
CA VAL A 135 26.60 -21.30 -2.46
C VAL A 135 26.51 -21.01 -0.96
N SER A 136 27.66 -20.72 -0.36
CA SER A 136 27.79 -20.52 1.09
C SER A 136 27.18 -19.19 1.60
N ALA A 137 26.64 -18.35 0.73
CA ALA A 137 26.04 -17.06 1.07
C ALA A 137 25.02 -16.63 0.01
N ASP A 138 24.05 -15.82 0.44
CA ASP A 138 23.06 -15.21 -0.45
C ASP A 138 23.72 -14.43 -1.60
N ARG A 139 23.12 -14.52 -2.78
CA ARG A 139 23.50 -13.75 -3.96
C ARG A 139 22.49 -12.65 -4.22
N THR A 140 22.99 -11.46 -4.49
CA THR A 140 22.17 -10.29 -4.80
C THR A 140 22.34 -9.93 -6.27
N VAL A 141 21.23 -9.83 -7.00
CA VAL A 141 21.16 -9.40 -8.40
C VAL A 141 20.49 -8.03 -8.43
N THR A 142 21.26 -7.01 -8.77
CA THR A 142 20.79 -5.63 -8.82
C THR A 142 20.34 -5.21 -10.22
N ASN A 143 19.58 -4.09 -10.31
CA ASN A 143 19.14 -3.51 -11.58
C ASN A 143 18.31 -4.45 -12.47
N VAL A 144 17.60 -5.40 -11.88
CA VAL A 144 16.67 -6.25 -12.63
C VAL A 144 15.48 -5.41 -13.06
N PRO A 145 15.19 -5.31 -14.38
CA PRO A 145 14.10 -4.48 -14.86
C PRO A 145 12.74 -5.10 -14.54
N ILE A 146 11.79 -4.25 -14.16
CA ILE A 146 10.38 -4.61 -14.08
C ILE A 146 9.75 -4.24 -15.42
N ARG A 147 9.32 -5.24 -16.17
CA ARG A 147 8.73 -5.10 -17.50
C ARG A 147 7.24 -4.78 -17.40
N GLY A 148 6.72 -3.99 -18.32
CA GLY A 148 5.33 -3.58 -18.39
C GLY A 148 5.15 -2.45 -19.40
N ASP A 149 4.07 -1.71 -19.26
CA ASP A 149 3.74 -0.54 -20.08
C ASP A 149 4.34 0.77 -19.54
N GLY A 150 4.85 0.75 -18.30
CA GLY A 150 5.57 1.88 -17.70
C GLY A 150 7.08 1.88 -17.98
N THR A 151 7.78 2.78 -17.32
CA THR A 151 9.22 2.97 -17.51
C THR A 151 9.97 3.17 -16.19
N GLY A 152 11.24 2.78 -16.16
CA GLY A 152 12.18 3.08 -15.09
C GLY A 152 12.04 2.23 -13.83
N GLY A 153 11.19 1.21 -13.84
CA GLY A 153 11.06 0.27 -12.72
C GLY A 153 12.24 -0.70 -12.66
N LEU A 154 12.92 -0.74 -11.50
CA LEU A 154 14.03 -1.65 -11.23
C LEU A 154 13.87 -2.30 -9.85
N CYS A 155 14.34 -3.52 -9.73
CA CYS A 155 14.40 -4.22 -8.45
C CYS A 155 15.74 -4.92 -8.22
N THR A 156 15.94 -5.30 -6.97
CA THR A 156 17.03 -6.18 -6.54
C THR A 156 16.44 -7.51 -6.11
N ILE A 157 16.96 -8.59 -6.64
CA ILE A 157 16.56 -9.95 -6.32
C ILE A 157 17.63 -10.56 -5.42
N THR A 158 17.20 -11.22 -4.34
CA THR A 158 18.08 -12.04 -3.48
C THR A 158 17.80 -13.51 -3.73
N ILE A 159 18.84 -14.25 -4.04
CA ILE A 159 18.82 -15.71 -4.21
C ILE A 159 19.51 -16.32 -3.00
N GLY A 160 18.83 -17.18 -2.28
CA GLY A 160 19.37 -17.86 -1.10
C GLY A 160 20.53 -18.77 -1.46
N GLY A 161 21.56 -18.73 -0.65
CA GLY A 161 22.79 -19.49 -0.83
C GLY A 161 23.26 -20.27 0.40
N THR A 162 22.42 -20.37 1.42
CA THR A 162 22.70 -21.21 2.59
C THR A 162 22.10 -22.59 2.40
N SER A 163 22.87 -23.64 2.73
CA SER A 163 22.42 -25.04 2.64
C SER A 163 21.03 -25.22 3.28
N GLY A 164 20.10 -25.80 2.53
CA GLY A 164 18.74 -26.06 2.99
C GLY A 164 17.66 -25.81 1.92
N THR A 165 16.40 -25.68 2.33
CA THR A 165 15.25 -25.52 1.42
C THR A 165 15.23 -24.17 0.70
N ALA A 166 16.01 -23.19 1.13
CA ALA A 166 16.13 -21.86 0.51
C ALA A 166 17.25 -21.80 -0.54
N ASP A 167 18.09 -22.84 -0.64
CA ASP A 167 19.25 -22.86 -1.51
C ASP A 167 18.84 -22.82 -2.99
N GLY A 168 19.39 -21.85 -3.73
CA GLY A 168 19.02 -21.58 -5.12
C GLY A 168 17.64 -20.97 -5.33
N THR A 169 16.90 -20.60 -4.29
CA THR A 169 15.57 -20.03 -4.42
C THR A 169 15.59 -18.50 -4.26
N VAL A 170 14.62 -17.81 -4.86
CA VAL A 170 14.43 -16.38 -4.64
C VAL A 170 13.84 -16.18 -3.26
N THR A 171 14.59 -15.54 -2.36
CA THR A 171 14.19 -15.28 -0.98
C THR A 171 13.61 -13.86 -0.77
N ALA A 172 14.01 -12.92 -1.62
CA ALA A 172 13.51 -11.54 -1.54
C ALA A 172 13.52 -10.84 -2.91
N CYS A 173 12.62 -9.87 -3.04
CA CYS A 173 12.63 -8.89 -4.12
C CYS A 173 12.33 -7.52 -3.54
N ALA A 174 13.22 -6.55 -3.76
CA ALA A 174 13.07 -5.18 -3.29
C ALA A 174 13.09 -4.21 -4.46
N ILE A 175 12.11 -3.31 -4.56
CA ILE A 175 12.10 -2.24 -5.56
C ILE A 175 13.20 -1.24 -5.23
N THR A 176 14.06 -0.96 -6.18
CA THR A 176 15.14 0.04 -6.10
C THR A 176 14.83 1.30 -6.86
N SER A 177 14.01 1.19 -7.91
CA SER A 177 13.42 2.33 -8.63
C SER A 177 11.95 2.06 -8.89
N ASN A 178 11.09 2.95 -8.42
CA ASN A 178 9.64 2.74 -8.50
C ASN A 178 9.06 2.96 -9.91
N GLY A 179 9.80 3.62 -10.81
CA GLY A 179 9.32 3.95 -12.14
C GLY A 179 8.02 4.75 -12.15
N SER A 180 7.38 4.82 -13.30
CA SER A 180 6.10 5.51 -13.50
C SER A 180 5.37 5.00 -14.73
N GLY A 181 4.07 5.28 -14.83
CA GLY A 181 3.24 4.95 -15.98
C GLY A 181 2.85 3.48 -16.10
N TYR A 182 3.08 2.67 -15.07
CA TYR A 182 2.69 1.27 -15.08
C TYR A 182 1.19 1.10 -14.80
N THR A 183 0.54 0.24 -15.59
CA THR A 183 -0.76 -0.35 -15.27
C THR A 183 -0.64 -1.86 -14.99
N HIS A 184 0.43 -2.47 -15.46
CA HIS A 184 0.83 -3.84 -15.14
C HIS A 184 2.35 -3.96 -15.09
N GLY A 185 2.86 -4.95 -14.34
CA GLY A 185 4.29 -5.21 -14.25
C GLY A 185 4.59 -6.69 -14.09
N THR A 186 5.73 -7.13 -14.60
CA THR A 186 6.25 -8.48 -14.43
C THR A 186 7.76 -8.46 -14.36
N ILE A 187 8.35 -9.50 -13.75
CA ILE A 187 9.79 -9.74 -13.73
C ILE A 187 10.04 -11.05 -14.45
N LEU A 188 10.88 -11.03 -15.46
CA LEU A 188 11.22 -12.19 -16.25
C LEU A 188 12.46 -12.88 -15.69
N SER A 189 12.43 -14.20 -15.63
CA SER A 189 13.62 -15.00 -15.24
C SER A 189 14.82 -14.72 -16.14
N ALA A 190 14.58 -14.45 -17.42
CA ALA A 190 15.63 -14.08 -18.37
C ALA A 190 16.38 -12.81 -17.95
N ASP A 191 15.67 -11.79 -17.50
CA ASP A 191 16.28 -10.53 -17.02
C ASP A 191 17.11 -10.75 -15.75
N ILE A 192 16.64 -11.62 -14.84
CA ILE A 192 17.40 -11.98 -13.64
C ILE A 192 18.71 -12.69 -14.02
N ILE A 193 18.64 -13.65 -14.93
CA ILE A 193 19.81 -14.39 -15.45
C ILE A 193 20.79 -13.44 -16.13
N GLU A 194 20.29 -12.57 -17.01
CA GLU A 194 21.12 -11.60 -17.72
C GLU A 194 21.87 -10.69 -16.74
N GLN A 195 21.14 -10.07 -15.79
CA GLN A 195 21.75 -9.19 -14.80
C GLN A 195 22.73 -9.93 -13.87
N TYR A 196 22.38 -11.15 -13.48
CA TYR A 196 23.27 -11.99 -12.70
C TYR A 196 24.59 -12.26 -13.44
N ASN A 197 24.52 -12.74 -14.68
CA ASN A 197 25.71 -13.10 -15.49
C ASN A 197 26.59 -11.90 -15.84
N ILE A 198 26.03 -10.67 -15.80
CA ILE A 198 26.80 -9.44 -15.91
C ILE A 198 27.55 -9.12 -14.61
N GLN A 199 26.95 -9.40 -13.46
CA GLN A 199 27.44 -8.98 -12.15
C GLN A 199 28.33 -10.01 -11.46
N GLN A 200 28.19 -11.30 -11.83
CA GLN A 200 28.90 -12.40 -11.22
C GLN A 200 29.80 -13.11 -12.26
N SER A 201 30.84 -13.79 -11.77
CA SER A 201 31.78 -14.52 -12.62
C SER A 201 31.33 -15.95 -12.95
N ASP A 202 30.31 -16.43 -12.25
CA ASP A 202 29.72 -17.74 -12.43
C ASP A 202 28.35 -17.63 -13.15
N ALA A 203 28.02 -18.60 -13.99
CA ALA A 203 26.80 -18.57 -14.77
C ALA A 203 25.60 -19.09 -13.97
N LEU A 204 24.51 -18.32 -13.99
CA LEU A 204 23.21 -18.74 -13.48
C LEU A 204 22.33 -19.26 -14.61
N THR A 205 21.65 -20.35 -14.38
CA THR A 205 20.56 -20.84 -15.24
C THR A 205 19.31 -21.04 -14.42
N PHE A 206 18.18 -20.69 -14.96
CA PHE A 206 16.87 -21.12 -14.50
C PHE A 206 16.29 -22.12 -15.52
N PRO A 207 15.45 -22.98 -15.23
CA PRO A 207 15.02 -23.48 -13.95
C PRO A 207 14.59 -24.94 -14.02
N VAL A 208 14.49 -25.52 -12.90
CA VAL A 208 13.51 -26.58 -12.71
C VAL A 208 12.12 -25.95 -12.46
N THR A 209 12.07 -24.80 -11.80
CA THR A 209 10.84 -24.01 -11.57
C THR A 209 11.17 -22.52 -11.67
N ALA A 210 10.50 -21.79 -12.56
CA ALA A 210 10.69 -20.36 -12.68
C ALA A 210 10.12 -19.62 -11.45
N PRO A 211 10.80 -18.59 -10.93
CA PRO A 211 10.20 -17.71 -9.93
C PRO A 211 9.03 -16.94 -10.51
N VAL A 212 8.02 -16.72 -9.69
CA VAL A 212 6.84 -15.92 -10.05
C VAL A 212 6.70 -14.77 -9.09
N PHE A 213 6.47 -13.60 -9.65
CA PHE A 213 6.37 -12.36 -8.91
C PHE A 213 5.00 -11.72 -9.11
N GLU A 214 4.49 -11.11 -8.05
CA GLU A 214 3.32 -10.25 -8.09
C GLU A 214 3.77 -8.80 -7.90
N VAL A 215 3.52 -7.96 -8.88
CA VAL A 215 3.86 -6.53 -8.84
C VAL A 215 2.63 -5.74 -8.42
N ILE A 216 2.76 -4.97 -7.33
CA ILE A 216 1.71 -4.10 -6.81
C ILE A 216 2.00 -2.67 -7.25
N ILE A 217 1.00 -2.07 -7.90
CA ILE A 217 1.10 -0.75 -8.50
C ILE A 217 0.21 0.22 -7.71
N GLY A 218 0.67 1.46 -7.57
CA GLY A 218 -0.08 2.53 -6.93
C GLY A 218 -1.39 2.86 -7.65
N PRO A 219 -2.32 3.56 -6.97
CA PRO A 219 -3.60 3.91 -7.54
C PRO A 219 -3.46 4.86 -8.73
N ASP A 220 -4.50 4.92 -9.56
CA ASP A 220 -4.60 5.87 -10.67
C ASP A 220 -4.44 7.32 -10.18
N GLY A 221 -3.56 8.08 -10.81
CA GLY A 221 -3.12 9.39 -10.38
C GLY A 221 -1.99 9.39 -9.34
N GLY A 222 -1.61 8.22 -8.82
CA GLY A 222 -0.59 8.05 -7.77
C GLY A 222 -1.16 8.20 -6.35
N HIS A 223 -0.46 7.64 -5.38
CA HIS A 223 -0.84 7.76 -3.97
C HIS A 223 -0.90 9.22 -3.52
N GLY A 224 -1.99 9.58 -2.87
CA GLY A 224 -2.25 10.93 -2.37
C GLY A 224 -2.91 11.86 -3.38
N SER A 225 -3.20 11.41 -4.60
CA SER A 225 -3.85 12.23 -5.64
C SER A 225 -5.35 12.42 -5.39
N ASN A 226 -6.01 11.39 -4.86
CA ASN A 226 -7.44 11.45 -4.54
C ASN A 226 -7.72 10.71 -3.22
N PRO A 227 -7.54 11.39 -2.07
CA PRO A 227 -7.71 10.75 -0.77
C PRO A 227 -9.09 10.12 -0.58
N ALA A 228 -10.15 10.73 -1.10
CA ALA A 228 -11.49 10.19 -0.97
C ALA A 228 -11.65 8.85 -1.72
N LYS A 229 -11.19 8.78 -2.97
CA LYS A 229 -11.20 7.53 -3.75
C LYS A 229 -10.26 6.48 -3.16
N GLU A 230 -9.06 6.89 -2.77
CA GLU A 230 -8.03 5.98 -2.27
C GLU A 230 -8.37 5.36 -0.91
N LEU A 231 -9.09 6.05 -0.05
CA LEU A 231 -9.52 5.55 1.25
C LEU A 231 -10.95 4.99 1.25
N GLY A 232 -11.59 4.90 0.08
CA GLY A 232 -12.96 4.40 -0.03
C GLY A 232 -13.99 5.34 0.60
N GLY A 233 -13.77 6.64 0.47
CA GLY A 233 -14.67 7.66 1.00
C GLY A 233 -16.05 7.62 0.33
N HIS A 234 -17.10 7.82 1.13
CA HIS A 234 -18.48 7.95 0.68
C HIS A 234 -18.89 9.42 0.69
N PHE A 235 -19.68 9.84 -0.30
CA PHE A 235 -20.26 11.17 -0.37
C PHE A 235 -21.71 11.09 0.08
N CYS A 236 -22.11 12.04 0.92
CA CYS A 236 -23.50 12.24 1.31
C CYS A 236 -23.95 13.59 0.78
N LEU A 237 -24.98 13.61 -0.04
CA LEU A 237 -25.65 14.83 -0.46
C LEU A 237 -26.85 15.05 0.48
N THR A 238 -26.87 16.18 1.19
CA THR A 238 -28.02 16.58 2.00
C THR A 238 -28.74 17.72 1.31
N ASP A 239 -30.05 17.55 1.07
CA ASP A 239 -30.94 18.61 0.65
C ASP A 239 -31.92 18.89 1.78
N THR A 240 -31.96 20.14 2.24
CA THR A 240 -32.87 20.58 3.31
C THR A 240 -33.84 21.60 2.73
N LYS A 241 -35.11 21.20 2.68
CA LYS A 241 -36.20 22.08 2.27
C LYS A 241 -36.95 22.55 3.50
N LEU A 242 -36.89 23.88 3.75
CA LEU A 242 -37.71 24.51 4.78
C LEU A 242 -39.09 24.82 4.22
N GLN A 243 -40.14 24.49 4.97
CA GLN A 243 -41.50 24.79 4.56
C GLN A 243 -41.93 26.19 5.03
N GLN A 244 -42.75 26.86 4.21
CA GLN A 244 -43.25 28.21 4.49
C GLN A 244 -44.07 28.31 5.78
N THR A 245 -44.61 27.21 6.29
CA THR A 245 -45.37 27.14 7.54
C THR A 245 -44.52 27.47 8.77
N GLU A 246 -43.20 27.54 8.67
CA GLU A 246 -42.28 27.95 9.73
C GLU A 246 -42.07 29.49 9.78
N ALA A 247 -43.01 30.23 9.22
CA ALA A 247 -43.19 31.68 9.38
C ALA A 247 -41.98 32.55 9.03
N PHE A 248 -41.15 32.14 8.08
CA PHE A 248 -39.94 32.86 7.64
C PHE A 248 -38.93 33.18 8.76
N ASP A 249 -39.13 32.64 9.93
CA ASP A 249 -38.25 32.84 11.08
C ASP A 249 -37.53 31.55 11.44
N PHE A 250 -36.21 31.58 11.32
CA PHE A 250 -35.38 30.52 11.80
C PHE A 250 -35.23 30.67 13.30
N SER A 251 -36.00 29.88 14.05
CA SER A 251 -35.87 29.87 15.49
C SER A 251 -34.41 29.63 15.88
N VAL A 252 -33.83 30.53 16.66
CA VAL A 252 -32.48 30.40 17.21
C VAL A 252 -32.33 29.20 18.17
N VAL A 253 -33.45 28.60 18.54
CA VAL A 253 -33.51 27.37 19.33
C VAL A 253 -33.30 26.14 18.45
N ASN A 254 -33.51 26.23 17.15
CA ASN A 254 -33.29 25.14 16.22
C ASN A 254 -31.80 25.01 15.90
N ASP A 255 -31.26 23.86 16.22
CA ASP A 255 -29.87 23.52 15.89
C ASP A 255 -29.84 22.83 14.52
N PHE A 256 -29.39 23.55 13.49
CA PHE A 256 -29.29 23.05 12.12
C PHE A 256 -27.99 22.29 11.85
N ARG A 257 -27.24 21.92 12.88
CA ARG A 257 -26.05 21.08 12.69
C ARG A 257 -26.45 19.69 12.19
N GLN A 258 -25.63 19.14 11.36
CA GLN A 258 -25.82 17.77 10.89
C GLN A 258 -25.83 16.82 12.09
N ILE A 259 -26.93 16.09 12.29
CA ILE A 259 -27.16 15.20 13.43
C ILE A 259 -26.78 13.76 13.07
N GLY A 260 -26.60 13.43 11.80
CA GLY A 260 -26.31 12.09 11.38
C GLY A 260 -25.58 11.98 10.03
N ILE A 261 -24.97 10.83 9.83
CA ILE A 261 -24.36 10.44 8.56
C ILE A 261 -25.20 9.28 8.00
N VAL A 262 -25.64 9.42 6.73
CA VAL A 262 -26.28 8.31 6.02
C VAL A 262 -25.21 7.27 5.71
N ARG A 263 -25.32 6.11 6.29
CA ARG A 263 -24.44 4.96 6.02
C ARG A 263 -25.02 4.17 4.87
N SER A 264 -24.22 3.94 3.85
CA SER A 264 -24.61 3.18 2.65
C SER A 264 -25.88 3.74 1.98
N PRO A 265 -25.81 4.90 1.31
CA PRO A 265 -26.97 5.55 0.69
C PRO A 265 -27.57 4.74 -0.50
N TYR A 266 -26.95 3.61 -0.83
CA TYR A 266 -27.46 2.67 -1.81
C TYR A 266 -27.91 1.39 -1.11
N SER A 267 -29.15 1.03 -1.31
CA SER A 267 -29.72 -0.26 -0.96
C SER A 267 -29.74 -1.18 -2.19
#